data_7e97dd9a9d0a810a29be81f26bbb3dc4
#
_entry.id   7e97dd9a9d0a810a29be81f26bbb3dc4
#
_cell.length_a   1.000
_cell.length_b   1.000
_cell.length_c   1.000
_cell.angle_alpha   90.00
_cell.angle_beta   90.00
_cell.angle_gamma   90.00
#
_symmetry.space_group_name_H-M   'P 1'
#
loop_
_entity.id
_entity.type
_entity.pdbx_description
1 polymer ?
#
loop_
_entity_poly.entity_id
_entity_poly.type
_entity_poly.pdbx_seq_one_letter_code
_entity_poly.pdbx_strand_id
1 'polypeptide(L)'
;MFVSVFRAISAVFMAIATLIAFPVAGNISADFAPRDEENIKLYFATMSDTHFNSSPLRVFMMQLGLADMQDSKYPLDALVHAGDVTDHAYEEDWENCAKAFVGYTPAREYIFAEGNHDTWATDDETSFEVSKERFIRYNNRIAGRKIDNVYYSTQVNGYTFIVLGSEGDHVGATVSDEQVQWLDAEMAKAAESGLPIFVVFHQPMNMTHGLPESWGDDDYDDFTGGIGEQSDNIQAVLQKYKNVFYISGHIHSGFGDKLTSEYAGYKSIETYGNITSINLPSYMYFNALGQNMSGTGFVFEVYEDEVIIRGRSYSSNVWYTAYEYTIDLV
;
A
#
# COMPACT_ATOMS: atom_id res chain seq x y z
N MET A 1 25.76 5.95 18.18
CA MET A 1 25.43 6.86 19.28
C MET A 1 24.62 8.08 18.83
N PHE A 2 24.99 8.80 17.77
CA PHE A 2 24.19 9.92 17.24
C PHE A 2 22.83 9.49 16.66
N VAL A 3 22.74 8.37 15.97
CA VAL A 3 21.48 7.85 15.39
C VAL A 3 20.46 7.48 16.46
N SER A 4 20.89 6.88 17.58
CA SER A 4 19.99 6.51 18.69
C SER A 4 19.43 7.70 19.45
N VAL A 5 20.19 8.79 19.58
CA VAL A 5 19.74 10.04 20.23
C VAL A 5 18.74 10.78 19.33
N PHE A 6 18.98 10.82 18.01
CA PHE A 6 18.04 11.40 17.05
C PHE A 6 16.73 10.60 16.99
N ARG A 7 16.78 9.26 17.01
CA ARG A 7 15.60 8.39 17.10
C ARG A 7 14.76 8.70 18.35
N ALA A 8 15.38 8.86 19.52
CA ALA A 8 14.68 9.18 20.76
C ALA A 8 14.02 10.57 20.71
N ILE A 9 14.69 11.57 20.15
CA ILE A 9 14.14 12.93 20.06
C ILE A 9 13.01 13.00 19.03
N SER A 10 13.15 12.36 17.87
CA SER A 10 12.10 12.31 16.83
C SER A 10 10.88 11.54 17.32
N ALA A 11 11.06 10.39 17.99
CA ALA A 11 9.97 9.61 18.57
C ALA A 11 9.20 10.41 19.63
N VAL A 12 9.89 11.20 20.47
CA VAL A 12 9.25 12.05 21.47
C VAL A 12 8.49 13.21 20.82
N PHE A 13 9.04 13.87 19.80
CA PHE A 13 8.34 14.96 19.11
C PHE A 13 7.12 14.48 18.33
N MET A 14 7.20 13.32 17.67
CA MET A 14 6.06 12.74 16.94
C MET A 14 5.02 12.13 17.88
N ALA A 15 5.43 11.47 18.97
CA ALA A 15 4.51 11.01 20.00
C ALA A 15 3.72 12.15 20.64
N ILE A 16 4.35 13.32 20.85
CA ILE A 16 3.67 14.51 21.34
C ILE A 16 2.70 15.05 20.28
N ALA A 17 3.08 15.12 19.00
CA ALA A 17 2.21 15.54 17.91
C ALA A 17 1.01 14.59 17.73
N THR A 18 1.24 13.29 17.83
CA THR A 18 0.20 12.26 17.75
C THR A 18 -0.73 12.30 18.96
N LEU A 19 -0.22 12.51 20.18
CA LEU A 19 -1.01 12.66 21.40
C LEU A 19 -1.90 13.91 21.41
N ILE A 20 -1.48 14.98 20.74
CA ILE A 20 -2.25 16.22 20.63
C ILE A 20 -3.32 16.12 19.53
N ALA A 21 -3.07 15.35 18.47
CA ALA A 21 -3.96 15.22 17.32
C ALA A 21 -5.06 14.15 17.49
N PHE A 22 -4.88 13.14 18.36
CA PHE A 22 -5.78 12.00 18.45
C PHE A 22 -6.17 11.60 19.88
N PRO A 23 -7.15 12.26 20.50
CA PRO A 23 -7.70 11.79 21.78
C PRO A 23 -8.52 10.49 21.69
N VAL A 24 -8.66 9.90 20.51
CA VAL A 24 -9.55 8.74 20.24
C VAL A 24 -8.80 7.47 19.86
N ALA A 25 -7.50 7.53 19.65
CA ALA A 25 -6.72 6.31 19.39
C ALA A 25 -6.61 5.50 20.69
N GLY A 26 -7.24 4.32 20.73
CA GLY A 26 -7.16 3.39 21.87
C GLY A 26 -5.73 3.10 22.34
N ASN A 27 -5.52 2.07 23.12
CA ASN A 27 -4.22 1.76 23.74
C ASN A 27 -3.08 1.74 22.70
N ILE A 28 -2.12 2.66 22.83
CA ILE A 28 -0.93 2.75 22.00
C ILE A 28 0.10 1.74 22.53
N SER A 29 0.50 0.79 21.67
CA SER A 29 1.57 -0.17 21.98
C SER A 29 2.72 0.01 20.99
N ALA A 30 3.94 0.09 21.51
CA ALA A 30 5.15 0.22 20.69
C ALA A 30 5.69 -1.11 20.16
N ASP A 31 5.30 -2.24 20.75
CA ASP A 31 5.82 -3.55 20.33
C ASP A 31 5.31 -3.93 18.93
N PHE A 32 6.23 -4.05 17.96
CA PHE A 32 5.92 -4.52 16.62
C PHE A 32 6.04 -6.04 16.57
N ALA A 33 4.93 -6.72 16.79
CA ALA A 33 4.82 -8.17 16.73
C ALA A 33 3.39 -8.58 16.37
N PRO A 34 3.17 -9.75 15.76
CA PRO A 34 1.84 -10.30 15.55
C PRO A 34 1.20 -10.67 16.90
N ARG A 35 -0.13 -10.77 16.92
CA ARG A 35 -0.87 -11.14 18.12
C ARG A 35 -0.60 -12.54 18.61
N ASP A 36 -0.44 -13.47 17.67
CA ASP A 36 -0.15 -14.86 17.92
C ASP A 36 1.05 -15.30 17.10
N GLU A 37 2.23 -15.17 17.70
CA GLU A 37 3.52 -15.52 17.08
C GLU A 37 3.65 -17.02 16.78
N GLU A 38 2.91 -17.88 17.50
CA GLU A 38 3.01 -19.34 17.34
C GLU A 38 2.21 -19.83 16.12
N ASN A 39 1.10 -19.16 15.79
CA ASN A 39 0.17 -19.60 14.76
C ASN A 39 0.21 -18.76 13.48
N ILE A 40 1.00 -17.67 13.45
CA ILE A 40 1.13 -16.83 12.26
C ILE A 40 1.67 -17.62 11.05
N LYS A 41 1.01 -17.46 9.90
CA LYS A 41 1.39 -18.12 8.64
C LYS A 41 2.08 -17.17 7.68
N LEU A 42 1.61 -15.90 7.66
CA LEU A 42 2.19 -14.84 6.85
C LEU A 42 2.05 -13.51 7.61
N TYR A 43 3.14 -12.76 7.69
CA TYR A 43 3.21 -11.48 8.38
C TYR A 43 3.83 -10.43 7.47
N PHE A 44 3.04 -9.44 7.05
CA PHE A 44 3.55 -8.43 6.16
C PHE A 44 3.02 -7.03 6.46
N ALA A 45 3.84 -6.04 6.18
CA ALA A 45 3.48 -4.63 6.27
C ALA A 45 3.09 -4.07 4.90
N THR A 46 2.22 -3.07 4.89
CA THR A 46 1.81 -2.36 3.68
C THR A 46 2.04 -0.87 3.81
N MET A 47 2.29 -0.21 2.69
CA MET A 47 2.32 1.24 2.54
C MET A 47 1.91 1.65 1.13
N SER A 48 1.59 2.91 0.94
CA SER A 48 1.27 3.50 -0.36
C SER A 48 1.57 4.99 -0.35
N ASP A 49 1.64 5.60 -1.51
CA ASP A 49 1.68 7.06 -1.67
C ASP A 49 2.86 7.70 -0.91
N THR A 50 4.06 7.20 -1.14
CA THR A 50 5.30 7.74 -0.56
C THR A 50 5.81 8.97 -1.29
N HIS A 51 5.46 9.13 -2.56
CA HIS A 51 5.74 10.28 -3.40
C HIS A 51 7.16 10.81 -3.23
N PHE A 52 8.16 9.95 -3.40
CA PHE A 52 9.55 10.38 -3.36
C PHE A 52 9.82 11.48 -4.37
N ASN A 53 10.50 12.53 -3.93
CA ASN A 53 10.94 13.66 -4.76
C ASN A 53 12.30 14.16 -4.26
N SER A 54 12.72 15.35 -4.68
CA SER A 54 13.99 15.95 -4.26
C SER A 54 14.08 16.31 -2.77
N SER A 55 12.99 16.20 -2.00
CA SER A 55 12.97 16.51 -0.57
C SER A 55 13.66 15.43 0.27
N PRO A 56 14.73 15.77 1.01
CA PRO A 56 15.39 14.82 1.90
C PRO A 56 14.49 14.38 3.07
N LEU A 57 13.42 15.12 3.35
CA LEU A 57 12.45 14.75 4.37
C LEU A 57 11.75 13.42 4.03
N ARG A 58 11.46 13.16 2.76
CA ARG A 58 10.81 11.93 2.32
C ARG A 58 11.70 10.71 2.55
N VAL A 59 12.99 10.83 2.24
CA VAL A 59 13.98 9.80 2.54
C VAL A 59 14.05 9.54 4.05
N PHE A 60 14.12 10.60 4.86
CA PHE A 60 14.19 10.49 6.32
C PHE A 60 12.93 9.84 6.91
N MET A 61 11.74 10.26 6.48
CA MET A 61 10.48 9.68 6.96
C MET A 61 10.36 8.20 6.61
N MET A 62 10.77 7.82 5.40
CA MET A 62 10.81 6.41 5.00
C MET A 62 11.79 5.61 5.87
N GLN A 63 12.98 6.14 6.12
CA GLN A 63 13.97 5.48 6.97
C GLN A 63 13.50 5.29 8.42
N LEU A 64 12.67 6.20 8.95
CA LEU A 64 12.03 5.99 10.25
C LEU A 64 11.11 4.76 10.23
N GLY A 65 10.28 4.63 9.20
CA GLY A 65 9.39 3.48 9.07
C GLY A 65 10.13 2.18 8.82
N LEU A 66 11.14 2.18 7.94
CA LEU A 66 11.97 1.00 7.70
C LEU A 66 12.71 0.55 8.98
N ALA A 67 13.12 1.50 9.82
CA ALA A 67 13.74 1.20 11.10
C ALA A 67 12.75 0.53 12.09
N ASP A 68 11.51 1.03 12.17
CA ASP A 68 10.47 0.42 13.00
C ASP A 68 10.19 -1.02 12.56
N MET A 69 10.03 -1.23 11.25
CA MET A 69 9.80 -2.56 10.68
C MET A 69 10.99 -3.50 10.93
N GLN A 70 12.22 -2.99 10.82
CA GLN A 70 13.44 -3.79 11.05
C GLN A 70 13.63 -4.13 12.54
N ASP A 71 13.17 -3.27 13.43
CA ASP A 71 13.21 -3.50 14.88
C ASP A 71 12.05 -4.40 15.37
N SER A 72 11.18 -4.89 14.45
CA SER A 72 10.12 -5.85 14.77
C SER A 72 10.69 -7.09 15.43
N LYS A 73 10.08 -7.52 16.53
CA LYS A 73 10.46 -8.75 17.23
C LYS A 73 10.19 -10.00 16.39
N TYR A 74 9.22 -9.90 15.46
CA TYR A 74 8.89 -10.96 14.52
C TYR A 74 9.20 -10.46 13.09
N PRO A 75 10.09 -11.14 12.37
CA PRO A 75 10.50 -10.69 11.03
C PRO A 75 9.31 -10.62 10.06
N LEU A 76 9.21 -9.53 9.33
CA LEU A 76 8.23 -9.43 8.26
C LEU A 76 8.60 -10.35 7.10
N ASP A 77 7.62 -11.09 6.60
CA ASP A 77 7.77 -11.90 5.41
C ASP A 77 7.79 -11.04 4.15
N ALA A 78 6.97 -9.98 4.12
CA ALA A 78 6.95 -9.04 3.01
C ALA A 78 6.73 -7.58 3.46
N LEU A 79 7.17 -6.64 2.61
CA LEU A 79 6.76 -5.26 2.58
C LEU A 79 6.10 -4.99 1.23
N VAL A 80 4.81 -4.61 1.25
CA VAL A 80 4.01 -4.33 0.07
C VAL A 80 3.82 -2.83 -0.07
N HIS A 81 4.13 -2.29 -1.25
CA HIS A 81 3.90 -0.89 -1.61
C HIS A 81 2.88 -0.80 -2.73
N ALA A 82 1.73 -0.18 -2.47
CA ALA A 82 0.61 -0.14 -3.41
C ALA A 82 0.62 1.08 -4.35
N GLY A 83 1.80 1.50 -4.80
CA GLY A 83 1.93 2.54 -5.84
C GLY A 83 2.12 3.96 -5.31
N ASP A 84 2.33 4.89 -6.24
CA ASP A 84 2.78 6.25 -5.99
C ASP A 84 4.05 6.27 -5.13
N VAL A 85 5.03 5.51 -5.59
CA VAL A 85 6.36 5.45 -5.00
C VAL A 85 7.05 6.79 -5.18
N THR A 86 6.99 7.34 -6.39
CA THR A 86 7.58 8.63 -6.76
C THR A 86 6.52 9.71 -6.94
N ASP A 87 6.96 10.97 -7.00
CA ASP A 87 6.07 12.13 -7.17
C ASP A 87 5.89 12.49 -8.66
N HIS A 88 6.89 12.20 -9.51
CA HIS A 88 6.88 12.59 -10.92
C HIS A 88 7.56 11.56 -11.85
N ALA A 89 7.84 10.36 -11.40
CA ALA A 89 8.56 9.32 -12.13
C ALA A 89 9.99 9.72 -12.59
N TYR A 90 10.57 10.81 -12.07
CA TYR A 90 11.91 11.25 -12.43
C TYR A 90 12.98 10.29 -11.91
N GLU A 91 14.10 10.24 -12.60
CA GLU A 91 15.26 9.44 -12.18
C GLU A 91 15.72 9.78 -10.75
N GLU A 92 15.73 11.09 -10.40
CA GLU A 92 16.10 11.54 -9.06
C GLU A 92 15.14 11.05 -7.97
N ASP A 93 13.85 10.99 -8.26
CA ASP A 93 12.81 10.53 -7.33
C ASP A 93 13.03 9.05 -7.00
N TRP A 94 13.27 8.23 -8.02
CA TRP A 94 13.62 6.82 -7.87
C TRP A 94 14.94 6.60 -7.13
N GLU A 95 15.98 7.42 -7.42
CA GLU A 95 17.24 7.37 -6.69
C GLU A 95 17.06 7.71 -5.21
N ASN A 96 16.19 8.67 -4.88
CA ASN A 96 15.89 9.01 -3.50
C ASN A 96 15.09 7.89 -2.80
N CYS A 97 14.17 7.23 -3.49
CA CYS A 97 13.54 6.01 -3.00
C CYS A 97 14.59 4.93 -2.68
N ALA A 98 15.44 4.60 -3.65
CA ALA A 98 16.48 3.58 -3.45
C ALA A 98 17.45 3.93 -2.30
N LYS A 99 17.82 5.20 -2.13
CA LYS A 99 18.64 5.66 -1.00
C LYS A 99 17.96 5.42 0.35
N ALA A 100 16.63 5.52 0.42
CA ALA A 100 15.92 5.29 1.68
C ALA A 100 16.10 3.85 2.17
N PHE A 101 16.19 2.88 1.27
CA PHE A 101 16.36 1.46 1.62
C PHE A 101 17.81 1.08 1.96
N VAL A 102 18.80 1.94 1.71
CA VAL A 102 20.22 1.60 1.98
C VAL A 102 20.45 1.36 3.48
N GLY A 103 20.87 0.15 3.81
CA GLY A 103 21.15 -0.25 5.20
C GLY A 103 19.95 -0.77 5.97
N TYR A 104 18.79 -0.90 5.31
CA TYR A 104 17.58 -1.49 5.89
C TYR A 104 17.19 -2.77 5.14
N THR A 105 16.80 -3.78 5.91
CA THR A 105 16.28 -5.06 5.41
C THR A 105 15.09 -5.48 6.27
N PRO A 106 14.00 -4.66 6.31
CA PRO A 106 12.90 -4.87 7.25
C PRO A 106 12.03 -6.09 6.93
N ALA A 107 12.08 -6.58 5.71
CA ALA A 107 11.29 -7.71 5.25
C ALA A 107 12.14 -8.66 4.40
N ARG A 108 11.68 -9.90 4.24
CA ARG A 108 12.32 -10.90 3.39
C ARG A 108 12.08 -10.63 1.91
N GLU A 109 10.86 -10.16 1.59
CA GLU A 109 10.43 -9.85 0.23
C GLU A 109 9.88 -8.43 0.14
N TYR A 110 10.08 -7.80 -1.02
CA TYR A 110 9.54 -6.48 -1.33
C TYR A 110 8.65 -6.59 -2.57
N ILE A 111 7.43 -6.05 -2.49
CA ILE A 111 6.42 -6.11 -3.55
C ILE A 111 5.97 -4.68 -3.82
N PHE A 112 6.24 -4.16 -5.03
CA PHE A 112 5.86 -2.81 -5.42
C PHE A 112 4.86 -2.87 -6.58
N ALA A 113 3.72 -2.21 -6.43
CA ALA A 113 2.93 -1.77 -7.56
C ALA A 113 3.42 -0.39 -8.02
N GLU A 114 3.16 -0.03 -9.26
CA GLU A 114 3.25 1.36 -9.70
C GLU A 114 1.93 2.09 -9.41
N GLY A 115 2.00 3.41 -9.28
CA GLY A 115 0.86 4.29 -9.23
C GLY A 115 0.85 5.27 -10.40
N ASN A 116 -0.15 6.16 -10.45
CA ASN A 116 -0.25 7.14 -11.53
C ASN A 116 0.91 8.16 -11.52
N HIS A 117 1.43 8.52 -10.35
CA HIS A 117 2.62 9.37 -10.25
C HIS A 117 3.91 8.68 -10.70
N ASP A 118 3.96 7.35 -10.70
CA ASP A 118 5.09 6.57 -11.20
C ASP A 118 5.09 6.45 -12.73
N THR A 119 3.96 6.75 -13.37
CA THR A 119 3.79 6.73 -14.83
C THR A 119 3.59 8.11 -15.43
N TRP A 120 3.42 9.14 -14.59
CA TRP A 120 3.07 10.49 -15.02
C TRP A 120 4.19 11.16 -15.81
N ALA A 121 3.97 11.29 -17.09
CA ALA A 121 4.84 12.05 -17.98
C ALA A 121 4.51 13.55 -17.85
N THR A 122 5.25 14.25 -17.01
CA THR A 122 5.04 15.70 -16.78
C THR A 122 5.88 16.59 -17.68
N ASP A 123 6.78 16.01 -18.47
CA ASP A 123 7.66 16.72 -19.41
C ASP A 123 7.93 15.90 -20.68
N ASP A 124 8.53 16.55 -21.68
CA ASP A 124 8.88 15.93 -22.97
C ASP A 124 9.99 14.85 -22.86
N GLU A 125 10.66 14.77 -21.70
CA GLU A 125 11.74 13.80 -21.45
C GLU A 125 11.24 12.52 -20.75
N THR A 126 10.03 12.54 -20.20
CA THR A 126 9.45 11.42 -19.46
C THR A 126 8.19 10.93 -20.18
N SER A 127 8.33 9.94 -21.06
CA SER A 127 7.21 9.22 -21.66
C SER A 127 6.80 8.04 -20.76
N PHE A 128 5.61 7.49 -20.99
CA PHE A 128 5.17 6.27 -20.30
C PHE A 128 6.20 5.13 -20.42
N GLU A 129 6.79 4.91 -21.57
CA GLU A 129 7.80 3.88 -21.77
C GLU A 129 9.06 4.10 -20.91
N VAL A 130 9.48 5.36 -20.74
CA VAL A 130 10.62 5.71 -19.87
C VAL A 130 10.25 5.51 -18.40
N SER A 131 9.06 5.90 -17.98
CA SER A 131 8.57 5.71 -16.62
C SER A 131 8.48 4.21 -16.29
N LYS A 132 7.91 3.42 -17.18
CA LYS A 132 7.82 1.96 -17.08
C LYS A 132 9.20 1.32 -16.92
N GLU A 133 10.18 1.73 -17.75
CA GLU A 133 11.55 1.22 -17.62
C GLU A 133 12.17 1.56 -16.27
N ARG A 134 11.96 2.80 -15.78
CA ARG A 134 12.43 3.23 -14.46
C ARG A 134 11.80 2.40 -13.36
N PHE A 135 10.48 2.24 -13.36
CA PHE A 135 9.78 1.40 -12.38
C PHE A 135 10.35 -0.01 -12.34
N ILE A 136 10.45 -0.70 -13.49
CA ILE A 136 10.99 -2.05 -13.58
C ILE A 136 12.42 -2.11 -13.04
N ARG A 137 13.27 -1.19 -13.42
CA ARG A 137 14.68 -1.15 -13.02
C ARG A 137 14.85 -0.93 -11.52
N TYR A 138 14.10 0.02 -10.94
CA TYR A 138 14.20 0.31 -9.51
C TYR A 138 13.51 -0.73 -8.64
N ASN A 139 12.37 -1.27 -9.08
CA ASN A 139 11.76 -2.44 -8.43
C ASN A 139 12.77 -3.58 -8.36
N ASN A 140 13.38 -3.96 -9.49
CA ASN A 140 14.39 -5.02 -9.52
C ASN A 140 15.59 -4.74 -8.62
N ARG A 141 16.04 -3.48 -8.56
CA ARG A 141 17.16 -3.06 -7.71
C ARG A 141 16.83 -3.13 -6.22
N ILE A 142 15.65 -2.67 -5.81
CA ILE A 142 15.24 -2.60 -4.39
C ILE A 142 14.78 -3.97 -3.92
N ALA A 143 13.93 -4.64 -4.69
CA ALA A 143 13.37 -5.94 -4.31
C ALA A 143 14.35 -7.11 -4.51
N GLY A 144 15.45 -6.92 -5.21
CA GLY A 144 16.40 -7.99 -5.49
C GLY A 144 15.84 -9.13 -6.36
N ARG A 145 14.74 -8.87 -7.08
CA ARG A 145 14.10 -9.81 -8.01
C ARG A 145 14.14 -9.26 -9.43
N LYS A 146 13.71 -10.07 -10.39
CA LYS A 146 13.60 -9.64 -11.77
C LYS A 146 12.16 -9.70 -12.22
N ILE A 147 11.55 -8.54 -12.40
CA ILE A 147 10.32 -8.37 -13.17
C ILE A 147 10.67 -7.78 -14.54
N ASP A 148 9.84 -7.99 -15.54
CA ASP A 148 9.98 -7.50 -16.91
C ASP A 148 8.73 -6.75 -17.40
N ASN A 149 7.72 -6.62 -16.54
CA ASN A 149 6.50 -5.85 -16.80
C ASN A 149 6.04 -5.11 -15.55
N VAL A 150 5.10 -4.18 -15.70
CA VAL A 150 4.46 -3.44 -14.61
C VAL A 150 3.48 -4.29 -13.81
N TYR A 151 2.96 -5.36 -14.42
CA TYR A 151 2.16 -6.36 -13.73
C TYR A 151 2.91 -7.70 -13.66
N TYR A 152 2.80 -8.36 -12.53
CA TYR A 152 3.51 -9.61 -12.26
C TYR A 152 2.88 -10.37 -11.09
N SER A 153 3.25 -11.62 -10.91
CA SER A 153 2.90 -12.39 -9.71
C SER A 153 4.15 -12.89 -8.98
N THR A 154 4.02 -13.07 -7.67
CA THR A 154 5.07 -13.62 -6.82
C THR A 154 4.45 -14.39 -5.65
N GLN A 155 5.25 -15.21 -4.97
CA GLN A 155 4.82 -15.96 -3.81
C GLN A 155 5.68 -15.65 -2.59
N VAL A 156 5.02 -15.53 -1.44
CA VAL A 156 5.65 -15.37 -0.13
C VAL A 156 5.06 -16.43 0.80
N ASN A 157 5.86 -17.31 1.34
CA ASN A 157 5.43 -18.43 2.19
C ASN A 157 4.29 -19.29 1.57
N GLY A 158 4.22 -19.40 0.24
CA GLY A 158 3.17 -20.12 -0.49
C GLY A 158 1.92 -19.30 -0.80
N TYR A 159 1.78 -18.10 -0.25
CA TYR A 159 0.70 -17.15 -0.57
C TYR A 159 1.04 -16.39 -1.86
N THR A 160 0.06 -16.25 -2.75
CA THR A 160 0.25 -15.56 -4.01
C THR A 160 -0.11 -14.07 -3.88
N PHE A 161 0.81 -13.24 -4.34
CA PHE A 161 0.60 -11.81 -4.56
C PHE A 161 0.58 -11.56 -6.07
N ILE A 162 -0.52 -11.01 -6.57
CA ILE A 162 -0.71 -10.61 -7.96
C ILE A 162 -0.70 -9.10 -8.00
N VAL A 163 0.28 -8.52 -8.68
CA VAL A 163 0.43 -7.07 -8.83
C VAL A 163 -0.07 -6.69 -10.20
N LEU A 164 -1.03 -5.77 -10.25
CA LEU A 164 -1.50 -5.13 -11.48
C LEU A 164 -0.77 -3.82 -11.68
N GLY A 165 -0.71 -3.34 -12.92
CA GLY A 165 -0.08 -2.09 -13.28
C GLY A 165 -0.87 -1.36 -14.36
N SER A 166 -0.79 -0.03 -14.41
CA SER A 166 -1.35 0.75 -15.48
C SER A 166 -0.47 0.66 -16.73
N GLU A 167 -1.08 0.48 -17.89
CA GLU A 167 -0.40 0.42 -19.19
C GLU A 167 -0.50 1.76 -19.94
N GLY A 168 -0.80 2.82 -19.21
CA GLY A 168 -0.92 4.18 -19.74
C GLY A 168 -0.67 5.23 -18.68
N ASP A 169 -0.51 6.45 -19.15
CA ASP A 169 -0.28 7.65 -18.34
C ASP A 169 -1.62 8.36 -18.07
N HIS A 170 -2.22 8.08 -16.92
CA HIS A 170 -3.47 8.73 -16.52
C HIS A 170 -3.71 8.62 -15.00
N VAL A 171 -4.52 9.53 -14.44
CA VAL A 171 -4.94 9.48 -13.02
C VAL A 171 -5.72 8.21 -12.72
N GLY A 172 -6.68 7.85 -13.56
CA GLY A 172 -7.25 6.52 -13.62
C GLY A 172 -6.25 5.53 -14.23
N ALA A 173 -6.55 4.25 -14.16
CA ALA A 173 -5.70 3.24 -14.76
C ALA A 173 -6.10 2.95 -16.21
N THR A 174 -5.11 2.60 -17.01
CA THR A 174 -5.29 1.96 -18.30
C THR A 174 -4.92 0.48 -18.16
N VAL A 175 -5.86 -0.42 -18.33
CA VAL A 175 -5.64 -1.86 -18.25
C VAL A 175 -6.09 -2.52 -19.53
N SER A 176 -5.21 -3.31 -20.16
CA SER A 176 -5.54 -4.01 -21.39
C SER A 176 -6.39 -5.28 -21.14
N ASP A 177 -7.08 -5.75 -22.17
CA ASP A 177 -7.76 -7.04 -22.15
C ASP A 177 -6.78 -8.19 -21.90
N GLU A 178 -5.54 -8.06 -22.38
CA GLU A 178 -4.46 -9.02 -22.17
C GLU A 178 -4.10 -9.13 -20.67
N GLN A 179 -4.02 -8.00 -19.98
CA GLN A 179 -3.74 -8.01 -18.54
C GLN A 179 -4.91 -8.64 -17.76
N VAL A 180 -6.16 -8.36 -18.13
CA VAL A 180 -7.33 -9.00 -17.51
C VAL A 180 -7.34 -10.51 -17.72
N GLN A 181 -7.01 -10.99 -18.93
CA GLN A 181 -6.89 -12.42 -19.21
C GLN A 181 -5.74 -13.06 -18.44
N TRP A 182 -4.60 -12.37 -18.33
CA TRP A 182 -3.48 -12.79 -17.50
C TRP A 182 -3.86 -12.89 -16.02
N LEU A 183 -4.60 -11.87 -15.50
CA LEU A 183 -5.11 -11.89 -14.13
C LEU A 183 -5.98 -13.13 -13.89
N ASP A 184 -6.92 -13.45 -14.80
CA ASP A 184 -7.79 -14.63 -14.67
C ASP A 184 -6.98 -15.94 -14.60
N ALA A 185 -5.93 -16.04 -15.39
CA ALA A 185 -5.03 -17.19 -15.38
C ALA A 185 -4.21 -17.30 -14.09
N GLU A 186 -3.65 -16.19 -13.61
CA GLU A 186 -2.88 -16.17 -12.35
C GLU A 186 -3.78 -16.42 -11.12
N MET A 187 -5.01 -15.89 -11.10
CA MET A 187 -6.00 -16.17 -10.07
C MET A 187 -6.37 -17.66 -10.04
N ALA A 188 -6.60 -18.28 -11.19
CA ALA A 188 -6.89 -19.71 -11.28
C ALA A 188 -5.75 -20.56 -10.71
N LYS A 189 -4.52 -20.22 -11.04
CA LYS A 189 -3.31 -20.89 -10.52
C LYS A 189 -3.13 -20.66 -9.01
N ALA A 190 -3.33 -19.42 -8.52
CA ALA A 190 -3.24 -19.10 -7.11
C ALA A 190 -4.24 -19.87 -6.25
N ALA A 191 -5.48 -20.02 -6.77
CA ALA A 191 -6.57 -20.74 -6.10
C ALA A 191 -6.31 -22.22 -5.88
N GLU A 192 -5.38 -22.85 -6.61
CA GLU A 192 -4.99 -24.25 -6.41
C GLU A 192 -4.42 -24.50 -4.99
N SER A 193 -3.85 -23.48 -4.37
CA SER A 193 -3.31 -23.57 -3.01
C SER A 193 -4.38 -23.64 -1.92
N GLY A 194 -5.58 -23.13 -2.20
CA GLY A 194 -6.65 -22.91 -1.20
C GLY A 194 -6.36 -21.79 -0.19
N LEU A 195 -5.23 -21.09 -0.34
CA LEU A 195 -4.82 -19.99 0.54
C LEU A 195 -5.43 -18.65 0.09
N PRO A 196 -5.51 -17.64 0.98
CA PRO A 196 -5.83 -16.27 0.60
C PRO A 196 -4.96 -15.75 -0.55
N ILE A 197 -5.59 -14.98 -1.46
CA ILE A 197 -4.92 -14.37 -2.61
C ILE A 197 -4.89 -12.86 -2.40
N PHE A 198 -3.72 -12.26 -2.54
CA PHE A 198 -3.52 -10.82 -2.39
C PHE A 198 -3.32 -10.21 -3.79
N VAL A 199 -4.22 -9.29 -4.17
CA VAL A 199 -4.13 -8.53 -5.41
C VAL A 199 -3.78 -7.09 -5.05
N VAL A 200 -2.73 -6.57 -5.65
CA VAL A 200 -2.21 -5.23 -5.36
C VAL A 200 -2.32 -4.39 -6.62
N PHE A 201 -3.02 -3.27 -6.52
CA PHE A 201 -3.11 -2.28 -7.58
C PHE A 201 -3.28 -0.90 -6.96
N HIS A 202 -2.67 0.12 -7.54
CA HIS A 202 -2.70 1.45 -6.94
C HIS A 202 -4.11 2.03 -6.89
N GLN A 203 -4.81 2.02 -8.02
CA GLN A 203 -6.17 2.54 -8.08
C GLN A 203 -7.17 1.57 -7.44
N PRO A 204 -8.13 2.06 -6.64
CA PRO A 204 -9.24 1.26 -6.14
C PRO A 204 -10.20 0.89 -7.28
N MET A 205 -11.01 -0.16 -7.09
CA MET A 205 -12.10 -0.47 -8.00
C MET A 205 -13.11 0.68 -8.02
N ASN A 206 -13.71 0.91 -9.18
CA ASN A 206 -14.73 1.96 -9.34
C ASN A 206 -15.84 1.78 -8.31
N MET A 207 -16.39 2.88 -7.82
CA MET A 207 -17.50 2.92 -6.86
C MET A 207 -17.23 2.22 -5.52
N THR A 208 -15.94 2.06 -5.15
CA THR A 208 -15.54 1.55 -3.84
C THR A 208 -14.86 2.63 -3.01
N HIS A 209 -14.75 2.41 -1.71
CA HIS A 209 -14.10 3.32 -0.76
C HIS A 209 -14.67 4.75 -0.76
N GLY A 210 -15.94 4.90 -1.18
CA GLY A 210 -16.60 6.21 -1.28
C GLY A 210 -16.33 6.96 -2.58
N LEU A 211 -15.72 6.34 -3.60
CA LEU A 211 -15.67 6.93 -4.93
C LEU A 211 -17.07 6.91 -5.59
N PRO A 212 -17.47 7.97 -6.32
CA PRO A 212 -16.76 9.23 -6.58
C PRO A 212 -16.76 10.23 -5.41
N GLU A 213 -17.59 10.05 -4.38
CA GLU A 213 -17.76 11.04 -3.32
C GLU A 213 -16.46 11.31 -2.55
N SER A 214 -15.55 10.32 -2.47
CA SER A 214 -14.25 10.48 -1.81
C SER A 214 -13.33 11.50 -2.48
N TRP A 215 -13.61 11.91 -3.71
CA TRP A 215 -12.90 13.00 -4.40
C TRP A 215 -13.53 14.37 -4.13
N GLY A 216 -14.74 14.41 -3.56
CA GLY A 216 -15.41 15.64 -3.18
C GLY A 216 -15.83 16.53 -4.37
N ASP A 217 -15.98 15.97 -5.56
CA ASP A 217 -16.35 16.69 -6.78
C ASP A 217 -17.44 15.92 -7.53
N ASP A 218 -18.66 16.49 -7.57
CA ASP A 218 -19.82 15.90 -8.25
C ASP A 218 -19.70 15.93 -9.78
N ASP A 219 -18.74 16.71 -10.33
CA ASP A 219 -18.51 16.86 -11.77
C ASP A 219 -17.48 15.84 -12.31
N TYR A 220 -16.91 14.98 -11.44
CA TYR A 220 -16.00 13.95 -11.88
C TYR A 220 -16.70 12.87 -12.69
N ASP A 221 -16.10 12.49 -13.79
CA ASP A 221 -16.47 11.31 -14.56
C ASP A 221 -16.38 10.06 -13.63
N ASP A 222 -17.34 9.14 -13.71
CA ASP A 222 -17.45 7.95 -12.83
C ASP A 222 -16.18 7.09 -12.78
N PHE A 223 -15.27 7.26 -13.72
CA PHE A 223 -14.02 6.51 -13.82
C PHE A 223 -12.80 7.27 -13.31
N THR A 224 -12.92 8.53 -12.96
CA THR A 224 -11.79 9.33 -12.48
C THR A 224 -11.35 8.82 -11.11
N GLY A 225 -10.07 8.47 -11.00
CA GLY A 225 -9.47 8.00 -9.76
C GLY A 225 -9.67 6.51 -9.43
N GLY A 226 -10.47 5.79 -10.19
CA GLY A 226 -10.59 4.33 -10.10
C GLY A 226 -9.80 3.60 -11.18
N ILE A 227 -10.00 2.27 -11.29
CA ILE A 227 -9.40 1.44 -12.35
C ILE A 227 -9.81 1.89 -13.76
N GLY A 228 -10.98 2.51 -13.91
CA GLY A 228 -11.52 2.89 -15.20
C GLY A 228 -12.36 1.78 -15.86
N GLU A 229 -12.30 1.70 -17.20
CA GLU A 229 -13.19 0.85 -18.00
C GLU A 229 -13.11 -0.65 -17.66
N GLN A 230 -11.95 -1.14 -17.19
CA GLN A 230 -11.76 -2.56 -16.86
C GLN A 230 -12.17 -2.94 -15.43
N SER A 231 -12.67 -1.99 -14.63
CA SER A 231 -13.02 -2.25 -13.23
C SER A 231 -14.00 -3.41 -13.07
N ASP A 232 -15.08 -3.42 -13.85
CA ASP A 232 -16.09 -4.48 -13.79
C ASP A 232 -15.53 -5.85 -14.23
N ASN A 233 -14.66 -5.87 -15.23
CA ASN A 233 -14.03 -7.10 -15.70
C ASN A 233 -13.06 -7.67 -14.66
N ILE A 234 -12.22 -6.82 -14.04
CA ILE A 234 -11.33 -7.21 -12.96
C ILE A 234 -12.15 -7.73 -11.77
N GLN A 235 -13.18 -6.99 -11.35
CA GLN A 235 -14.07 -7.42 -10.27
C GLN A 235 -14.71 -8.77 -10.56
N ALA A 236 -15.19 -9.00 -11.79
CA ALA A 236 -15.78 -10.27 -12.20
C ALA A 236 -14.79 -11.42 -12.14
N VAL A 237 -13.51 -11.19 -12.46
CA VAL A 237 -12.44 -12.19 -12.30
C VAL A 237 -12.25 -12.51 -10.82
N LEU A 238 -12.07 -11.50 -9.98
CA LEU A 238 -11.80 -11.68 -8.55
C LEU A 238 -12.95 -12.40 -7.82
N GLN A 239 -14.20 -12.10 -8.18
CA GLN A 239 -15.40 -12.70 -7.57
C GLN A 239 -15.55 -14.23 -7.80
N LYS A 240 -14.80 -14.80 -8.75
CA LYS A 240 -14.78 -16.26 -8.96
C LYS A 240 -14.13 -17.03 -7.82
N TYR A 241 -13.31 -16.36 -7.01
CA TYR A 241 -12.45 -16.98 -6.02
C TYR A 241 -12.80 -16.50 -4.60
N LYS A 242 -12.45 -17.34 -3.60
CA LYS A 242 -12.67 -17.03 -2.19
C LYS A 242 -11.43 -16.37 -1.59
N ASN A 243 -11.63 -15.66 -0.48
CA ASN A 243 -10.56 -15.08 0.32
C ASN A 243 -9.62 -14.19 -0.52
N VAL A 244 -10.20 -13.33 -1.35
CA VAL A 244 -9.46 -12.38 -2.18
C VAL A 244 -9.33 -11.05 -1.43
N PHE A 245 -8.09 -10.59 -1.28
CA PHE A 245 -7.76 -9.30 -0.66
C PHE A 245 -7.23 -8.37 -1.74
N TYR A 246 -7.98 -7.30 -2.03
CA TYR A 246 -7.59 -6.27 -3.00
C TYR A 246 -7.03 -5.06 -2.26
N ILE A 247 -5.75 -4.76 -2.48
CA ILE A 247 -5.00 -3.72 -1.75
C ILE A 247 -4.70 -2.57 -2.69
N SER A 248 -5.17 -1.37 -2.35
CA SER A 248 -5.00 -0.14 -3.13
C SER A 248 -4.53 1.04 -2.28
N GLY A 249 -4.14 2.13 -2.94
CA GLY A 249 -3.81 3.44 -2.36
C GLY A 249 -4.63 4.55 -3.01
N HIS A 250 -3.95 5.59 -3.51
CA HIS A 250 -4.46 6.62 -4.41
C HIS A 250 -5.38 7.68 -3.80
N ILE A 251 -6.33 7.32 -2.92
CA ILE A 251 -7.32 8.27 -2.38
C ILE A 251 -6.70 9.26 -1.37
N HIS A 252 -5.50 8.98 -0.85
CA HIS A 252 -4.84 9.79 0.18
C HIS A 252 -5.66 10.02 1.44
N SER A 253 -6.60 9.12 1.76
CA SER A 253 -7.32 9.17 3.03
C SER A 253 -6.49 8.56 4.17
N GLY A 254 -6.94 8.76 5.40
CA GLY A 254 -6.32 8.14 6.57
C GLY A 254 -6.93 6.77 6.88
N PHE A 255 -6.80 6.34 8.13
CA PHE A 255 -7.46 5.13 8.61
C PHE A 255 -8.94 5.34 8.85
N GLY A 256 -9.71 4.24 8.71
CA GLY A 256 -11.12 4.20 9.10
C GLY A 256 -12.04 4.85 8.10
N ASP A 257 -12.97 5.61 8.61
CA ASP A 257 -14.01 6.26 7.83
C ASP A 257 -14.15 7.76 8.22
N LYS A 258 -15.27 8.14 8.74
CA LYS A 258 -15.63 9.52 9.05
C LYS A 258 -14.69 10.29 9.99
N LEU A 259 -13.81 9.62 10.73
CA LEU A 259 -12.91 10.30 11.66
C LEU A 259 -11.63 10.80 11.00
N THR A 260 -11.23 10.19 9.89
CA THR A 260 -9.94 10.44 9.25
C THR A 260 -10.04 10.84 7.79
N SER A 261 -11.26 10.95 7.25
CA SER A 261 -11.51 11.44 5.89
C SER A 261 -12.60 12.50 5.89
N GLU A 262 -12.40 13.53 5.07
CA GLU A 262 -13.42 14.53 4.75
C GLU A 262 -14.38 14.04 3.66
N TYR A 263 -13.99 12.99 2.92
CA TYR A 263 -14.79 12.45 1.83
C TYR A 263 -15.96 11.63 2.36
N ALA A 264 -17.14 11.91 1.84
CA ALA A 264 -18.35 11.17 2.20
C ALA A 264 -18.24 9.71 1.76
N GLY A 265 -18.69 8.80 2.61
CA GLY A 265 -18.72 7.37 2.28
C GLY A 265 -17.38 6.65 2.34
N TYR A 266 -16.24 7.35 2.60
CA TYR A 266 -14.94 6.69 2.67
C TYR A 266 -14.88 5.63 3.79
N LYS A 267 -14.31 4.48 3.45
CA LYS A 267 -13.93 3.42 4.38
C LYS A 267 -12.62 2.79 3.92
N SER A 268 -11.69 2.57 4.85
CA SER A 268 -10.43 1.90 4.55
C SER A 268 -10.63 0.45 4.12
N ILE A 269 -11.63 -0.24 4.68
CA ILE A 269 -11.89 -1.66 4.40
C ILE A 269 -13.38 -1.84 4.09
N GLU A 270 -13.65 -2.51 2.98
CA GLU A 270 -14.98 -2.90 2.52
C GLU A 270 -14.96 -4.35 2.07
N THR A 271 -16.06 -5.07 2.31
CA THR A 271 -16.23 -6.43 1.80
C THR A 271 -17.46 -6.49 0.91
N TYR A 272 -17.30 -6.99 -0.30
CA TYR A 272 -18.38 -7.22 -1.25
C TYR A 272 -18.19 -8.54 -1.99
N GLY A 273 -19.14 -9.45 -1.83
CA GLY A 273 -19.01 -10.82 -2.31
C GLY A 273 -17.82 -11.54 -1.67
N ASN A 274 -16.91 -12.03 -2.51
CA ASN A 274 -15.72 -12.76 -2.10
C ASN A 274 -14.47 -11.88 -1.95
N ILE A 275 -14.60 -10.57 -2.14
CA ILE A 275 -13.48 -9.62 -2.14
C ILE A 275 -13.52 -8.79 -0.87
N THR A 276 -12.41 -8.74 -0.17
CA THR A 276 -12.12 -7.72 0.85
C THR A 276 -11.21 -6.68 0.20
N SER A 277 -11.74 -5.46 0.01
CA SER A 277 -11.01 -4.33 -0.54
C SER A 277 -10.43 -3.47 0.56
N ILE A 278 -9.16 -3.14 0.43
CA ILE A 278 -8.40 -2.36 1.39
C ILE A 278 -7.80 -1.15 0.68
N ASN A 279 -8.16 0.05 1.10
CA ASN A 279 -7.49 1.27 0.69
C ASN A 279 -6.53 1.72 1.77
N LEU A 280 -5.25 1.82 1.41
CA LEU A 280 -4.18 2.17 2.33
C LEU A 280 -4.16 3.67 2.61
N PRO A 281 -3.81 4.08 3.84
CA PRO A 281 -3.55 5.49 4.12
C PRO A 281 -2.30 5.94 3.37
N SER A 282 -2.30 7.19 2.91
CA SER A 282 -1.10 7.79 2.32
C SER A 282 0.04 7.84 3.33
N TYR A 283 1.23 7.40 2.91
CA TYR A 283 2.42 7.39 3.77
C TYR A 283 3.02 8.77 3.97
N MET A 284 3.02 9.62 2.94
CA MET A 284 3.77 10.89 2.96
C MET A 284 2.94 12.13 2.69
N TYR A 285 1.72 12.00 2.20
CA TYR A 285 0.81 13.12 2.06
C TYR A 285 0.01 13.36 3.35
N PHE A 286 -0.46 14.59 3.53
CA PHE A 286 -1.53 14.84 4.48
C PHE A 286 -2.77 14.08 4.00
N ASN A 287 -3.48 13.48 4.93
CA ASN A 287 -4.81 12.97 4.57
C ASN A 287 -5.75 14.15 4.24
N ALA A 288 -6.91 13.85 3.70
CA ALA A 288 -7.90 14.83 3.29
C ALA A 288 -8.30 15.84 4.38
N LEU A 289 -8.19 15.47 5.67
CA LEU A 289 -8.43 16.38 6.80
C LEU A 289 -7.24 17.27 7.13
N GLY A 290 -6.15 17.21 6.38
CA GLY A 290 -4.92 17.93 6.70
C GLY A 290 -4.21 17.41 7.95
N GLN A 291 -4.60 16.26 8.46
CA GLN A 291 -3.96 15.62 9.61
C GLN A 291 -2.67 14.96 9.15
N ASN A 292 -1.59 15.24 9.83
CA ASN A 292 -0.31 14.61 9.52
C ASN A 292 -0.27 13.20 10.13
N MET A 293 -0.72 12.23 9.36
CA MET A 293 -0.60 10.80 9.68
C MET A 293 0.56 10.15 8.89
N SER A 294 1.59 10.91 8.55
CA SER A 294 2.74 10.42 7.79
C SER A 294 3.38 9.18 8.41
N GLY A 295 3.84 8.28 7.57
CA GLY A 295 4.48 7.05 8.00
C GLY A 295 3.51 5.97 8.46
N THR A 296 2.28 5.97 7.94
CA THR A 296 1.23 5.01 8.31
C THR A 296 1.00 3.95 7.23
N GLY A 297 0.48 2.80 7.67
CA GLY A 297 0.03 1.71 6.82
C GLY A 297 -0.68 0.64 7.63
N PHE A 298 -1.11 -0.41 6.97
CA PHE A 298 -1.67 -1.58 7.62
C PHE A 298 -0.64 -2.71 7.71
N VAL A 299 -0.74 -3.49 8.78
CA VAL A 299 0.01 -4.74 8.96
C VAL A 299 -0.98 -5.88 8.91
N PHE A 300 -0.66 -6.90 8.13
CA PHE A 300 -1.48 -8.08 7.93
C PHE A 300 -0.88 -9.26 8.70
N GLU A 301 -1.72 -9.88 9.49
CA GLU A 301 -1.45 -11.10 10.22
C GLU A 301 -2.36 -12.19 9.64
N VAL A 302 -1.82 -13.13 8.88
CA VAL A 302 -2.58 -14.22 8.27
C VAL A 302 -2.45 -15.45 9.12
N TYR A 303 -3.57 -15.97 9.57
CA TYR A 303 -3.71 -17.22 10.34
C TYR A 303 -4.41 -18.29 9.48
N GLU A 304 -4.72 -19.44 10.05
CA GLU A 304 -5.34 -20.55 9.31
C GLU A 304 -6.79 -20.24 8.90
N ASP A 305 -7.52 -19.52 9.75
CA ASP A 305 -8.96 -19.28 9.65
C ASP A 305 -9.35 -17.79 9.58
N GLU A 306 -8.38 -16.88 9.78
CA GLU A 306 -8.64 -15.44 9.75
C GLU A 306 -7.44 -14.63 9.22
N VAL A 307 -7.72 -13.41 8.78
CA VAL A 307 -6.73 -12.37 8.52
C VAL A 307 -7.03 -11.17 9.43
N ILE A 308 -6.06 -10.78 10.25
CA ILE A 308 -6.13 -9.58 11.07
C ILE A 308 -5.38 -8.45 10.36
N ILE A 309 -6.03 -7.30 10.17
CA ILE A 309 -5.46 -6.12 9.52
C ILE A 309 -5.41 -5.00 10.55
N ARG A 310 -4.20 -4.51 10.86
CA ARG A 310 -3.99 -3.55 11.96
C ARG A 310 -3.32 -2.29 11.47
N GLY A 311 -3.90 -1.13 11.81
CA GLY A 311 -3.30 0.17 11.55
C GLY A 311 -2.05 0.42 12.38
N ARG A 312 -0.95 0.86 11.74
CA ARG A 312 0.29 1.24 12.40
C ARG A 312 0.87 2.53 11.84
N SER A 313 1.39 3.37 12.73
CA SER A 313 2.35 4.40 12.36
C SER A 313 3.75 3.83 12.53
N TYR A 314 4.39 3.54 11.42
CA TYR A 314 5.78 3.06 11.38
C TYR A 314 6.76 4.18 11.80
N SER A 315 6.47 5.42 11.41
CA SER A 315 7.34 6.55 11.75
C SER A 315 7.30 6.95 13.22
N SER A 316 6.21 6.61 13.93
CA SER A 316 6.00 6.91 15.35
C SER A 316 6.04 5.67 16.25
N ASN A 317 6.17 4.48 15.70
CA ASN A 317 6.24 3.19 16.39
C ASN A 317 4.97 2.90 17.24
N VAL A 318 3.78 3.16 16.71
CA VAL A 318 2.53 2.99 17.45
C VAL A 318 1.47 2.23 16.68
N TRP A 319 0.71 1.38 17.38
CA TRP A 319 -0.49 0.74 16.87
C TRP A 319 -1.72 1.62 17.08
N TYR A 320 -2.53 1.74 16.04
CA TYR A 320 -3.84 2.37 16.12
C TYR A 320 -4.91 1.30 16.36
N THR A 321 -5.11 0.93 17.61
CA THR A 321 -6.01 -0.17 17.99
C THR A 321 -7.48 0.05 17.62
N ALA A 322 -7.86 1.30 17.32
CA ALA A 322 -9.18 1.62 16.79
C ALA A 322 -9.36 1.21 15.32
N TYR A 323 -8.26 0.97 14.60
CA TYR A 323 -8.23 0.60 13.18
C TYR A 323 -7.68 -0.80 13.03
N GLU A 324 -8.45 -1.74 13.56
CA GLU A 324 -8.12 -3.14 13.57
C GLU A 324 -9.33 -3.93 13.13
N TYR A 325 -9.13 -4.81 12.17
CA TYR A 325 -10.17 -5.54 11.46
C TYR A 325 -9.82 -7.01 11.45
N THR A 326 -10.82 -7.86 11.69
CA THR A 326 -10.68 -9.32 11.56
C THR A 326 -11.58 -9.78 10.42
N ILE A 327 -11.01 -10.53 9.50
CA ILE A 327 -11.70 -11.10 8.33
C ILE A 327 -11.62 -12.61 8.43
N ASP A 328 -12.75 -13.25 8.66
CA ASP A 328 -12.84 -14.72 8.70
C ASP A 328 -12.62 -15.28 7.28
N LEU A 329 -11.82 -16.34 7.17
CA LEU A 329 -11.58 -17.08 5.93
C LEU A 329 -12.66 -18.15 5.72
N VAL A 330 -13.09 -18.35 4.46
CA VAL A 330 -14.19 -19.24 4.09
C VAL A 330 -13.78 -20.34 3.12
#